data_9ddd82435f6685e0b78ec4b86fc545b7
#
_entry.id   9ddd82435f6685e0b78ec4b86fc545b7
#
_cell.length_a   1.000
_cell.length_b   1.000
_cell.length_c   1.000
_cell.angle_alpha   90.00
_cell.angle_beta   90.00
_cell.angle_gamma   90.00
#
_symmetry.space_group_name_H-M   'P 1'
#
loop_
_entity.id
_entity.type
_entity.pdbx_description
1 polymer ?
#
loop_
_entity_poly.entity_id
_entity_poly.type
_entity_poly.pdbx_seq_one_letter_code
_entity_poly.pdbx_strand_id
1 'polypeptide(L)'
;MSGSNPISETVIAGVVAAALSAIAGAQDLASLRSVRQATVGEQSEIAKLNGQLKTIDAEFKAAAGALIGKARAEIAAAFAVREEQF
;
A
#
# COMPACT_ATOMS: atom_id res chain seq x y z
N MET A 1 -12.78 19.26 14.40
CA MET A 1 -12.18 18.21 15.16
C MET A 1 -10.72 18.05 14.82
N SER A 2 -9.90 18.29 15.80
CA SER A 2 -8.48 18.11 15.63
C SER A 2 -8.14 16.61 15.69
N GLY A 3 -6.99 16.24 15.24
CA GLY A 3 -6.50 14.90 15.41
C GLY A 3 -6.87 13.93 14.31
N SER A 4 -7.31 14.46 13.19
CA SER A 4 -7.48 13.62 12.01
C SER A 4 -6.11 13.19 11.50
N ASN A 5 -5.83 11.91 11.60
CA ASN A 5 -4.62 11.36 11.02
C ASN A 5 -4.83 11.22 9.51
N PRO A 6 -4.05 11.91 8.67
CA PRO A 6 -4.19 11.80 7.21
C PRO A 6 -3.89 10.40 6.69
N ILE A 7 -3.15 9.63 7.49
CA ILE A 7 -2.86 8.23 7.16
C ILE A 7 -3.70 7.38 8.12
N SER A 8 -4.99 7.27 7.82
CA SER A 8 -5.92 6.52 8.65
C SER A 8 -6.03 5.07 8.20
N GLU A 9 -6.54 4.25 9.09
CA GLU A 9 -6.82 2.85 8.80
C GLU A 9 -7.74 2.70 7.58
N THR A 10 -8.73 3.57 7.46
CA THR A 10 -9.67 3.54 6.33
C THR A 10 -8.96 3.83 5.01
N VAL A 11 -8.08 4.83 4.98
CA VAL A 11 -7.31 5.17 3.79
C VAL A 11 -6.40 4.00 3.40
N ILE A 12 -5.68 3.44 4.37
CA ILE A 12 -4.77 2.31 4.13
C ILE A 12 -5.56 1.09 3.63
N ALA A 13 -6.69 0.79 4.25
CA ALA A 13 -7.52 -0.34 3.84
C ALA A 13 -7.99 -0.18 2.39
N GLY A 14 -8.35 1.04 1.99
CA GLY A 14 -8.73 1.33 0.61
C GLY A 14 -7.60 1.13 -0.37
N VAL A 15 -6.40 1.56 -0.02
CA VAL A 15 -5.21 1.39 -0.86
C VAL A 15 -4.88 -0.10 -1.00
N VAL A 16 -4.90 -0.85 0.10
CA VAL A 16 -4.64 -2.29 0.08
C VAL A 16 -5.69 -3.02 -0.76
N ALA A 17 -6.97 -2.70 -0.57
CA ALA A 17 -8.04 -3.34 -1.33
C ALA A 17 -7.88 -3.10 -2.83
N ALA A 18 -7.54 -1.88 -3.23
CA ALA A 18 -7.32 -1.56 -4.64
C ALA A 18 -6.12 -2.34 -5.19
N ALA A 19 -5.04 -2.42 -4.41
CA ALA A 19 -3.84 -3.16 -4.80
C ALA A 19 -4.14 -4.66 -4.97
N LEU A 20 -4.84 -5.24 -4.01
CA LEU A 20 -5.17 -6.67 -4.06
C LEU A 20 -6.07 -6.99 -5.26
N SER A 21 -7.02 -6.10 -5.55
CA SER A 21 -7.90 -6.25 -6.71
C SER A 21 -7.10 -6.21 -8.01
N ALA A 22 -6.16 -5.29 -8.13
CA ALA A 22 -5.31 -5.18 -9.32
C ALA A 22 -4.41 -6.41 -9.47
N ILE A 23 -3.86 -6.92 -8.37
CA ILE A 23 -3.03 -8.12 -8.38
C ILE A 23 -3.85 -9.33 -8.86
N ALA A 24 -5.07 -9.47 -8.35
CA ALA A 24 -5.95 -10.56 -8.73
C ALA A 24 -6.34 -10.48 -10.22
N GLY A 25 -6.40 -9.27 -10.77
CA GLY A 25 -6.74 -9.05 -12.17
C GLY A 25 -5.58 -9.25 -13.14
N ALA A 26 -4.35 -9.36 -12.65
CA ALA A 26 -3.19 -9.57 -13.51
C ALA A 26 -3.28 -10.95 -14.17
N GLN A 27 -3.02 -11.00 -15.47
CA GLN A 27 -3.21 -12.23 -16.26
C GLN A 27 -1.90 -12.94 -16.61
N ASP A 28 -0.78 -12.25 -16.41
CA ASP A 28 0.54 -12.81 -16.67
C ASP A 28 1.59 -12.04 -15.86
N LEU A 29 2.83 -12.50 -15.95
CA LEU A 29 3.92 -11.86 -15.20
C LEU A 29 4.18 -10.42 -15.64
N ALA A 30 4.00 -10.11 -16.91
CA ALA A 30 4.20 -8.74 -17.39
C ALA A 30 3.15 -7.81 -16.80
N SER A 31 1.88 -8.22 -16.79
CA SER A 31 0.81 -7.46 -16.16
C SER A 31 1.04 -7.30 -14.67
N LEU A 32 1.52 -8.36 -14.02
CA LEU A 32 1.78 -8.33 -12.59
C LEU A 32 2.90 -7.33 -12.25
N ARG A 33 3.93 -7.26 -13.08
CA ARG A 33 5.01 -6.27 -12.90
C ARG A 33 4.49 -4.85 -13.01
N SER A 34 3.60 -4.59 -13.97
CA SER A 34 2.98 -3.28 -14.13
C SER A 34 2.15 -2.92 -12.90
N VAL A 35 1.39 -3.86 -12.37
CA VAL A 35 0.61 -3.68 -11.15
C VAL A 35 1.54 -3.39 -9.97
N ARG A 36 2.66 -4.10 -9.88
CA ARG A 36 3.62 -3.89 -8.79
C ARG A 36 4.15 -2.46 -8.82
N GLN A 37 4.53 -1.96 -9.99
CA GLN A 37 4.99 -0.57 -10.11
C GLN A 37 3.91 0.42 -9.68
N ALA A 38 2.68 0.17 -10.05
CA ALA A 38 1.57 1.05 -9.71
C ALA A 38 1.21 1.00 -8.21
N THR A 39 1.40 -0.15 -7.56
CA THR A 39 0.98 -0.34 -6.16
C THR A 39 2.06 -0.11 -5.14
N VAL A 40 3.34 -0.36 -5.47
CA VAL A 40 4.45 -0.21 -4.51
C VAL A 40 5.63 0.58 -5.09
N GLY A 41 5.51 1.10 -6.29
CA GLY A 41 6.54 1.93 -6.90
C GLY A 41 6.60 3.32 -6.26
N GLU A 42 7.58 4.12 -6.68
CA GLU A 42 7.81 5.45 -6.10
C GLU A 42 6.62 6.39 -6.24
N GLN A 43 5.79 6.19 -7.23
CA GLN A 43 4.63 7.06 -7.48
C GLN A 43 3.31 6.42 -7.05
N SER A 44 3.38 5.30 -6.35
CA SER A 44 2.17 4.63 -5.85
C SER A 44 1.57 5.39 -4.67
N GLU A 45 0.31 5.08 -4.35
CA GLU A 45 -0.36 5.65 -3.19
C GLU A 45 0.37 5.32 -1.89
N ILE A 46 0.90 4.10 -1.77
CA ILE A 46 1.68 3.69 -0.60
C ILE A 46 2.93 4.56 -0.45
N ALA A 47 3.63 4.84 -1.55
CA ALA A 47 4.82 5.69 -1.50
C ALA A 47 4.46 7.12 -1.11
N LYS A 48 3.35 7.65 -1.62
CA LYS A 48 2.87 8.99 -1.25
C LYS A 48 2.52 9.06 0.23
N LEU A 49 1.84 8.05 0.74
CA LEU A 49 1.48 7.99 2.16
C LEU A 49 2.74 7.91 3.03
N ASN A 50 3.71 7.12 2.62
CA ASN A 50 4.98 7.02 3.34
C ASN A 50 5.71 8.37 3.37
N GLY A 51 5.64 9.13 2.28
CA GLY A 51 6.20 10.48 2.23
C GLY A 51 5.51 11.42 3.19
N GLN A 52 4.21 11.27 3.41
CA GLN A 52 3.44 12.11 4.34
C GLN A 52 3.83 11.87 5.79
N LEU A 53 4.45 10.74 6.12
CA LEU A 53 4.91 10.48 7.48
C LEU A 53 5.83 11.56 8.00
N LYS A 54 6.56 12.21 7.12
CA LYS A 54 7.50 13.27 7.50
C LYS A 54 6.80 14.54 7.95
N THR A 55 5.55 14.71 7.56
CA THR A 55 4.82 15.95 7.80
C THR A 55 3.74 15.83 8.86
N ILE A 56 3.43 14.63 9.32
CA ILE A 56 2.40 14.44 10.34
C ILE A 56 3.00 14.57 11.76
N ASP A 57 2.12 14.80 12.72
CA ASP A 57 2.52 14.93 14.12
C ASP A 57 3.18 13.65 14.62
N ALA A 58 4.18 13.83 15.50
CA ALA A 58 4.92 12.70 16.06
C ALA A 58 4.01 11.67 16.73
N GLU A 59 2.92 12.12 17.35
CA GLU A 59 1.99 11.21 18.02
C GLU A 59 1.31 10.23 17.06
N PHE A 60 1.22 10.59 15.77
CA PHE A 60 0.59 9.73 14.76
C PHE A 60 1.61 8.92 13.95
N LYS A 61 2.89 9.30 13.98
CA LYS A 61 3.91 8.66 13.14
C LYS A 61 4.05 7.17 13.39
N ALA A 62 4.07 6.77 14.64
CA ALA A 62 4.24 5.36 14.99
C ALA A 62 3.08 4.52 14.47
N ALA A 63 1.86 4.98 14.70
CA ALA A 63 0.67 4.27 14.25
C ALA A 63 0.58 4.24 12.72
N ALA A 64 0.83 5.38 12.08
CA ALA A 64 0.79 5.47 10.62
C ALA A 64 1.88 4.61 9.97
N GLY A 65 3.08 4.63 10.53
CA GLY A 65 4.18 3.79 10.05
C GLY A 65 3.86 2.32 10.14
N ALA A 66 3.22 1.91 11.25
CA ALA A 66 2.81 0.52 11.43
C ALA A 66 1.75 0.11 10.41
N LEU A 67 0.79 1.00 10.13
CA LEU A 67 -0.24 0.74 9.13
C LEU A 67 0.35 0.59 7.73
N ILE A 68 1.27 1.47 7.37
CA ILE A 68 1.94 1.42 6.06
C ILE A 68 2.77 0.15 5.94
N GLY A 69 3.52 -0.19 6.98
CA GLY A 69 4.34 -1.40 7.00
C GLY A 69 3.50 -2.66 6.83
N LYS A 70 2.38 -2.73 7.53
CA LYS A 70 1.45 -3.85 7.42
C LYS A 70 0.85 -3.93 6.01
N ALA A 71 0.46 -2.79 5.46
CA ALA A 71 -0.09 -2.73 4.11
C ALA A 71 0.91 -3.23 3.07
N ARG A 72 2.16 -2.80 3.17
CA ARG A 72 3.23 -3.26 2.28
C ARG A 72 3.44 -4.76 2.38
N ALA A 73 3.41 -5.30 3.59
CA ALA A 73 3.58 -6.73 3.80
C ALA A 73 2.44 -7.52 3.17
N GLU A 74 1.21 -7.05 3.33
CA GLU A 74 0.04 -7.70 2.74
C GLU A 74 0.10 -7.69 1.21
N ILE A 75 0.48 -6.56 0.63
CA ILE A 75 0.61 -6.42 -0.82
C ILE A 75 1.73 -7.31 -1.34
N ALA A 76 2.88 -7.32 -0.66
CA ALA A 76 4.01 -8.16 -1.05
C ALA A 76 3.65 -9.65 -1.01
N ALA A 77 2.93 -10.07 0.02
CA ALA A 77 2.47 -11.45 0.14
C ALA A 77 1.53 -11.82 -1.00
N ALA A 78 0.63 -10.92 -1.37
CA ALA A 78 -0.30 -11.15 -2.48
C ALA A 78 0.45 -11.29 -3.81
N PHE A 79 1.47 -10.46 -4.03
CA PHE A 79 2.32 -10.57 -5.21
C PHE A 79 3.03 -11.92 -5.27
N ALA A 80 3.61 -12.36 -4.15
CA ALA A 80 4.32 -13.63 -4.09
C ALA A 80 3.40 -14.80 -4.45
N VAL A 81 2.19 -14.80 -3.89
CA VAL A 81 1.21 -15.85 -4.18
C VAL A 81 0.83 -15.82 -5.66
N ARG A 82 0.58 -14.64 -6.19
CA ARG A 82 0.15 -14.52 -7.58
C ARG A 82 1.25 -14.93 -8.56
N GLU A 83 2.51 -14.58 -8.25
CA GLU A 83 3.64 -14.99 -9.07
C GLU A 83 3.76 -16.50 -9.17
N GLU A 84 3.46 -17.21 -8.08
CA GLU A 84 3.50 -18.68 -8.08
C GLU A 84 2.44 -19.29 -8.99
N GLN A 85 1.36 -18.57 -9.27
CA GLN A 85 0.29 -19.05 -10.13
C GLN A 85 0.63 -18.97 -11.62
N PHE A 86 1.65 -18.25 -11.96
CA PHE A 86 2.13 -18.11 -13.32
C PHE A 86 3.39 -18.94 -13.54
#